data_02aa12ff78f209d8822f77fc030b8315
#
_entry.id   02aa12ff78f209d8822f77fc030b8315
#
_cell.length_a   1.000
_cell.length_b   1.000
_cell.length_c   1.000
_cell.angle_alpha   90.00
_cell.angle_beta   90.00
_cell.angle_gamma   90.00
#
_symmetry.space_group_name_H-M   'P 1'
#
loop_
_entity.id
_entity.type
_entity.pdbx_description
1 polymer ?
#
loop_
_entity_poly.entity_id
_entity_poly.type
_entity_poly.pdbx_seq_one_letter_code
_entity_poly.pdbx_strand_id
1 'polypeptide(L)'
;MSGGMIDKNALPDPTSCSYKGFAITARTFQIRGSGRWTQDLLIGRRESLRAFSGPATYSSQEAAITGCREFARRIIDGRVRDCSVADLS
;
A
#
# COMPACT_ATOMS: atom_id res chain seq x y z
N MET A 1 -27.26 -11.77 11.88
CA MET A 1 -26.92 -11.95 11.41
C MET A 1 -25.98 -11.48 10.90
N SER A 2 -25.38 -11.40 10.97
CA SER A 2 -24.32 -11.00 10.61
C SER A 2 -24.05 -10.98 9.25
N GLY A 3 -24.91 -10.89 8.45
CA GLY A 3 -24.68 -10.92 7.05
C GLY A 3 -23.78 -9.83 6.56
N GLY A 4 -23.78 -8.71 7.23
CA GLY A 4 -22.95 -7.61 6.78
C GLY A 4 -21.48 -7.94 6.75
N MET A 5 -21.06 -8.81 7.60
CA MET A 5 -19.67 -9.16 7.59
C MET A 5 -19.28 -9.91 6.37
N ILE A 6 -20.18 -10.74 5.90
CA ILE A 6 -19.89 -11.48 4.69
C ILE A 6 -19.70 -10.55 3.53
N ASP A 7 -20.50 -9.51 3.49
CA ASP A 7 -20.38 -8.56 2.38
C ASP A 7 -19.04 -7.88 2.37
N LYS A 8 -18.55 -7.52 3.53
CA LYS A 8 -17.25 -6.90 3.57
C LYS A 8 -16.18 -7.83 3.08
N ASN A 9 -16.29 -9.08 3.41
CA ASN A 9 -15.28 -10.03 2.96
C ASN A 9 -15.35 -10.27 1.47
N ALA A 10 -16.51 -10.11 0.89
CA ALA A 10 -16.66 -10.34 -0.53
C ALA A 10 -16.11 -9.20 -1.37
N LEU A 11 -15.97 -8.02 -0.79
CA LEU A 11 -15.52 -6.86 -1.55
C LEU A 11 -14.03 -6.67 -1.35
N PRO A 12 -13.26 -6.49 -2.41
CA PRO A 12 -11.83 -6.21 -2.26
C PRO A 12 -11.62 -4.87 -1.60
N ASP A 13 -10.57 -4.80 -0.79
CA ASP A 13 -10.15 -3.56 -0.18
C ASP A 13 -9.62 -2.66 -1.28
N PRO A 14 -10.19 -1.47 -1.49
CA PRO A 14 -9.72 -0.60 -2.57
C PRO A 14 -8.29 -0.12 -2.40
N THR A 15 -7.73 -0.23 -1.19
CA THR A 15 -6.35 0.17 -0.96
C THR A 15 -5.38 -0.97 -1.17
N SER A 16 -5.88 -2.17 -1.46
CA SER A 16 -5.03 -3.36 -1.59
C SER A 16 -5.00 -3.85 -3.02
N CYS A 17 -3.88 -4.37 -3.43
CA CYS A 17 -3.74 -5.06 -4.70
C CYS A 17 -2.59 -6.06 -4.58
N SER A 18 -2.37 -6.84 -5.63
CA SER A 18 -1.25 -7.78 -5.61
C SER A 18 -0.37 -7.56 -6.84
N TYR A 19 0.91 -7.92 -6.72
CA TYR A 19 1.87 -7.73 -7.76
C TYR A 19 2.99 -8.75 -7.56
N LYS A 20 3.19 -9.61 -8.52
CA LYS A 20 4.25 -10.63 -8.50
C LYS A 20 4.24 -11.46 -7.22
N GLY A 21 3.06 -11.79 -6.74
CA GLY A 21 2.92 -12.63 -5.55
C GLY A 21 2.99 -11.87 -4.25
N PHE A 22 3.14 -10.56 -4.28
CA PHE A 22 3.13 -9.72 -3.09
C PHE A 22 1.80 -9.01 -2.95
N ALA A 23 1.34 -8.86 -1.72
CA ALA A 23 0.16 -8.06 -1.43
C ALA A 23 0.61 -6.65 -1.08
N ILE A 24 -0.01 -5.67 -1.72
CA ILE A 24 0.32 -4.26 -1.51
C ILE A 24 -0.89 -3.58 -0.89
N THR A 25 -0.70 -2.91 0.23
CA THR A 25 -1.76 -2.18 0.89
C THR A 25 -1.31 -0.75 1.09
N ALA A 26 -2.02 0.20 0.49
CA ALA A 26 -1.72 1.61 0.70
C ALA A 26 -2.23 2.02 2.08
N ARG A 27 -1.40 2.69 2.84
CA ARG A 27 -1.72 3.15 4.19
C ARG A 27 -1.57 4.66 4.29
N THR A 28 -1.86 5.36 3.23
CA THR A 28 -1.73 6.81 3.17
C THR A 28 -2.68 7.48 4.15
N PHE A 29 -2.26 8.60 4.70
CA PHE A 29 -3.10 9.43 5.55
C PHE A 29 -2.86 10.89 5.22
N GLN A 30 -3.81 11.72 5.59
CA GLN A 30 -3.72 13.14 5.29
C GLN A 30 -2.86 13.83 6.34
N ILE A 31 -1.91 14.63 5.87
CA ILE A 31 -1.06 15.40 6.76
C ILE A 31 -1.88 16.59 7.25
N ARG A 32 -2.00 16.69 8.58
CA ARG A 32 -2.86 17.67 9.19
C ARG A 32 -2.45 19.09 8.77
N GLY A 33 -3.43 19.86 8.35
CA GLY A 33 -3.20 21.27 8.03
C GLY A 33 -2.66 21.55 6.65
N SER A 34 -2.32 20.52 5.90
CA SER A 34 -1.72 20.73 4.59
C SER A 34 -2.60 20.29 3.43
N GLY A 35 -3.58 19.43 3.66
CA GLY A 35 -4.37 18.86 2.60
C GLY A 35 -3.61 17.86 1.75
N ARG A 36 -2.40 17.50 2.15
CA ARG A 36 -1.58 16.55 1.40
C ARG A 36 -1.69 15.16 2.02
N TRP A 37 -1.47 14.16 1.20
CA TRP A 37 -1.55 12.75 1.61
C TRP A 37 -0.17 12.11 1.52
N THR A 38 0.12 11.20 2.44
CA THR A 38 1.45 10.62 2.55
C THR A 38 1.65 9.45 1.60
N GLN A 39 2.92 9.06 1.44
CA GLN A 39 3.30 7.87 0.68
C GLN A 39 3.71 6.79 1.67
N ASP A 40 2.72 6.08 2.19
CA ASP A 40 2.93 5.01 3.16
C ASP A 40 2.19 3.76 2.70
N LEU A 41 2.83 2.61 2.86
CA LEU A 41 2.25 1.36 2.38
C LEU A 41 2.82 0.16 3.10
N LEU A 42 2.16 -0.97 2.93
CA LEU A 42 2.63 -2.25 3.43
C LEU A 42 2.79 -3.19 2.24
N ILE A 43 3.84 -3.98 2.26
CA ILE A 43 4.01 -5.05 1.30
C ILE A 43 4.14 -6.34 2.08
N GLY A 44 3.34 -7.34 1.71
CA GLY A 44 3.33 -8.61 2.41
C GLY A 44 3.46 -9.78 1.48
N ARG A 45 3.98 -10.87 2.00
CA ARG A 45 4.05 -12.13 1.27
C ARG A 45 3.96 -13.24 2.29
N ARG A 46 2.94 -14.10 2.11
CA ARG A 46 2.67 -15.15 3.07
C ARG A 46 2.41 -14.54 4.43
N GLU A 47 3.20 -14.84 5.42
CA GLU A 47 2.99 -14.32 6.76
C GLU A 47 3.91 -13.15 7.10
N SER A 48 4.73 -12.74 6.16
CA SER A 48 5.66 -11.62 6.37
C SER A 48 5.05 -10.32 5.88
N LEU A 49 5.31 -9.25 6.59
CA LEU A 49 4.75 -7.96 6.26
C LEU A 49 5.77 -6.89 6.59
N ARG A 50 5.92 -5.93 5.70
CA ARG A 50 6.88 -4.85 5.90
C ARG A 50 6.26 -3.52 5.49
N ALA A 51 6.50 -2.49 6.29
CA ALA A 51 6.02 -1.15 6.02
C ALA A 51 7.09 -0.35 5.28
N PHE A 52 6.64 0.47 4.34
CA PHE A 52 7.52 1.35 3.59
C PHE A 52 6.92 2.74 3.54
N SER A 53 7.78 3.74 3.56
CA SER A 53 7.39 5.14 3.45
C SER A 53 8.28 5.82 2.46
N GLY A 54 7.73 6.76 1.71
CA GLY A 54 8.49 7.56 0.78
C GLY A 54 8.28 9.04 1.05
N PRO A 55 9.09 9.90 0.42
CA PRO A 55 9.01 11.33 0.64
C PRO A 55 7.91 12.03 -0.14
N ALA A 56 7.29 11.36 -1.10
CA ALA A 56 6.29 11.99 -1.95
C ALA A 56 5.01 12.26 -1.18
N THR A 57 4.30 13.31 -1.60
CA THR A 57 2.98 13.60 -1.08
C THR A 57 2.05 13.81 -2.27
N TYR A 58 0.76 13.70 -2.01
CA TYR A 58 -0.24 13.73 -3.06
C TYR A 58 -1.37 14.66 -2.67
N SER A 59 -2.07 15.18 -3.66
CA SER A 59 -3.11 16.16 -3.42
C SER A 59 -4.45 15.53 -3.08
N SER A 60 -4.59 14.22 -3.24
CA SER A 60 -5.84 13.54 -2.90
C SER A 60 -5.54 12.13 -2.44
N GLN A 61 -6.52 11.53 -1.77
CA GLN A 61 -6.37 10.16 -1.32
C GLN A 61 -6.23 9.21 -2.51
N GLU A 62 -6.99 9.43 -3.55
CA GLU A 62 -6.92 8.57 -4.72
C GLU A 62 -5.56 8.63 -5.38
N ALA A 63 -5.02 9.83 -5.51
CA ALA A 63 -3.68 9.98 -6.07
C ALA A 63 -2.65 9.30 -5.20
N ALA A 64 -2.82 9.39 -3.89
CA ALA A 64 -1.89 8.76 -2.95
C ALA A 64 -1.95 7.24 -3.05
N ILE A 65 -3.15 6.68 -3.17
CA ILE A 65 -3.28 5.23 -3.30
C ILE A 65 -2.60 4.75 -4.57
N THR A 66 -2.83 5.44 -5.68
CA THR A 66 -2.19 5.08 -6.94
C THR A 66 -0.67 5.21 -6.83
N GLY A 67 -0.21 6.32 -6.25
CA GLY A 67 1.22 6.53 -6.10
C GLY A 67 1.88 5.51 -5.19
N CYS A 68 1.20 5.11 -4.12
CA CYS A 68 1.72 4.08 -3.23
C CYS A 68 1.83 2.73 -3.95
N ARG A 69 0.85 2.39 -4.78
CA ARG A 69 0.93 1.15 -5.54
C ARG A 69 2.09 1.16 -6.51
N GLU A 70 2.31 2.27 -7.19
CA GLU A 70 3.43 2.38 -8.12
C GLU A 70 4.76 2.32 -7.39
N PHE A 71 4.84 2.97 -6.24
CA PHE A 71 6.04 2.93 -5.43
C PHE A 71 6.32 1.48 -4.98
N ALA A 72 5.28 0.77 -4.54
CA ALA A 72 5.43 -0.61 -4.13
C ALA A 72 5.93 -1.49 -5.27
N ARG A 73 5.41 -1.29 -6.47
CA ARG A 73 5.88 -2.07 -7.61
C ARG A 73 7.35 -1.85 -7.87
N ARG A 74 7.79 -0.61 -7.74
CA ARG A 74 9.23 -0.32 -7.93
C ARG A 74 10.07 -0.97 -6.84
N ILE A 75 9.56 -1.00 -5.61
CA ILE A 75 10.27 -1.68 -4.52
C ILE A 75 10.39 -3.16 -4.83
N ILE A 76 9.29 -3.78 -5.25
CA ILE A 76 9.27 -5.20 -5.56
C ILE A 76 10.20 -5.52 -6.73
N ASP A 77 10.27 -4.63 -7.71
CA ASP A 77 11.13 -4.80 -8.87
C ASP A 77 12.60 -4.47 -8.59
N GLY A 78 12.92 -4.05 -7.36
CA GLY A 78 14.29 -3.74 -7.00
C GLY A 78 14.79 -2.41 -7.53
N ARG A 79 13.89 -1.48 -7.82
CA ARG A 79 14.27 -0.20 -8.40
C ARG A 79 14.39 0.94 -7.40
N VAL A 80 14.11 0.68 -6.14
CA VAL A 80 14.22 1.69 -5.10
C VAL A 80 15.41 1.34 -4.24
N ARG A 81 16.36 2.26 -4.15
CA ARG A 81 17.67 1.96 -3.60
C ARG A 81 17.63 1.40 -2.18
N ASP A 82 16.91 2.05 -1.29
CA ASP A 82 16.97 1.69 0.11
C ASP A 82 15.79 0.83 0.56
N CYS A 83 15.01 0.33 -0.38
CA CYS A 83 13.85 -0.47 -0.06
C CYS A 83 13.94 -1.80 -0.78
N SER A 84 13.63 -2.88 -0.08
CA SER A 84 13.73 -4.20 -0.66
C SER A 84 12.71 -5.13 -0.03
N VAL A 85 12.24 -6.09 -0.81
CA VAL A 85 11.37 -7.16 -0.31
C VAL A 85 12.09 -8.49 -0.36
N ALA A 86 13.40 -8.47 -0.53
CA ALA A 86 14.17 -9.71 -0.68
C ALA A 86 14.05 -10.61 0.55
N ASP A 87 13.82 -10.02 1.72
CA ASP A 87 13.69 -10.80 2.95
C ASP A 87 12.25 -11.21 3.24
N LEU A 88 11.32 -10.89 2.37
CA LEU A 88 9.96 -11.37 2.51
C LEU A 88 9.82 -12.67 1.75
N SER A 89 9.35 -13.68 2.42
CA SER A 89 9.26 -14.98 1.75
C SER A 89 8.01 -15.76 2.13
#